data_b07f08f4b4a6367e5a700fd925f35d0c
#
_entry.id   b07f08f4b4a6367e5a700fd925f35d0c
#
_cell.length_a   1.000
_cell.length_b   1.000
_cell.length_c   1.000
_cell.angle_alpha   90.00
_cell.angle_beta   90.00
_cell.angle_gamma   90.00
#
_symmetry.space_group_name_H-M   'P 1'
#
loop_
_entity.id
_entity.type
_entity.pdbx_description
1 polymer ?
#
loop_
_entity_poly.entity_id
_entity_poly.type
_entity_poly.pdbx_seq_one_letter_code
_entity_poly.pdbx_strand_id
1 'polypeptide(L)'
;EYLKVSGIKDDVRAEISNSEVLLIGYMAVNDFNGNYFKAHQYVKMMHLVKEIDYTRFLRRLAKINEVLSTLFLFLGSLFQRLNGAKIYSVDSFPVELCQITRQSRVRLWSDPSLKGYNASKGRFFYGLKVHMVVTTDKEPVMVHISEGSIHDVTAGYQFMHYLPQKSITIGDKGYVSSKLEAFLKQFEIVLSPI
;
A
#
# COMPACT_ATOMS: atom_id res chain seq x y z
N GLU A 1 -12.97 -16.40 5.85
CA GLU A 1 -14.39 -16.00 5.74
C GLU A 1 -14.61 -14.89 4.71
N TYR A 2 -13.84 -13.80 4.77
CA TYR A 2 -13.98 -12.70 3.81
C TYR A 2 -13.84 -13.13 2.34
N LEU A 3 -12.88 -13.99 2.00
CA LEU A 3 -12.71 -14.52 0.64
C LEU A 3 -13.97 -15.27 0.15
N LYS A 4 -14.65 -15.99 1.03
CA LYS A 4 -15.90 -16.69 0.70
C LYS A 4 -17.04 -15.70 0.41
N VAL A 5 -17.16 -14.65 1.23
CA VAL A 5 -18.16 -13.60 1.07
C VAL A 5 -17.91 -12.79 -0.21
N SER A 6 -16.64 -12.56 -0.57
CA SER A 6 -16.23 -11.86 -1.80
C SER A 6 -16.45 -12.66 -3.10
N GLY A 7 -17.03 -13.88 -2.99
CA GLY A 7 -17.27 -14.73 -4.16
C GLY A 7 -16.05 -15.46 -4.69
N ILE A 8 -14.87 -15.34 -4.05
CA ILE A 8 -13.68 -16.07 -4.39
C ILE A 8 -13.78 -17.48 -3.79
N LYS A 9 -14.15 -18.41 -4.65
CA LYS A 9 -14.21 -19.83 -4.30
C LYS A 9 -12.85 -20.48 -4.53
N ASP A 10 -12.51 -21.43 -3.66
CA ASP A 10 -11.42 -22.33 -3.95
C ASP A 10 -11.76 -23.20 -5.16
N ASP A 11 -10.76 -23.43 -6.04
CA ASP A 11 -10.92 -24.40 -7.11
C ASP A 11 -11.04 -25.80 -6.48
N VAL A 12 -12.10 -26.52 -6.83
CA VAL A 12 -12.39 -27.88 -6.31
C VAL A 12 -11.23 -28.85 -6.58
N ARG A 13 -10.41 -28.57 -7.59
CA ARG A 13 -9.22 -29.35 -7.95
C ARG A 13 -7.95 -28.89 -7.23
N ALA A 14 -8.03 -27.80 -6.46
CA ALA A 14 -6.87 -27.27 -5.77
C ALA A 14 -6.65 -28.01 -4.45
N GLU A 15 -5.48 -28.56 -4.27
CA GLU A 15 -5.08 -29.25 -3.04
C GLU A 15 -4.81 -28.26 -1.89
N ILE A 16 -4.60 -26.99 -2.19
CA ILE A 16 -4.33 -25.88 -1.27
C ILE A 16 -5.41 -24.81 -1.41
N SER A 17 -5.92 -24.31 -0.31
CA SER A 17 -6.95 -23.24 -0.27
C SER A 17 -6.36 -21.87 -0.61
N ASN A 18 -7.22 -20.90 -0.94
CA ASN A 18 -6.81 -19.51 -1.12
C ASN A 18 -6.30 -18.88 0.19
N SER A 19 -6.82 -19.31 1.34
CA SER A 19 -6.34 -18.87 2.65
C SER A 19 -4.90 -19.33 2.92
N GLU A 20 -4.53 -20.54 2.52
CA GLU A 20 -3.17 -21.04 2.62
C GLU A 20 -2.22 -20.32 1.66
N VAL A 21 -2.68 -19.98 0.45
CA VAL A 21 -1.91 -19.13 -0.48
C VAL A 21 -1.65 -17.74 0.14
N LEU A 22 -2.64 -17.13 0.78
CA LEU A 22 -2.48 -15.87 1.50
C LEU A 22 -1.53 -15.99 2.68
N LEU A 23 -1.59 -17.10 3.44
CA LEU A 23 -0.68 -17.35 4.54
C LEU A 23 0.78 -17.36 4.08
N ILE A 24 1.08 -18.05 2.97
CA ILE A 24 2.43 -18.04 2.38
C ILE A 24 2.82 -16.63 1.95
N GLY A 25 1.90 -15.88 1.34
CA GLY A 25 2.12 -14.48 0.96
C GLY A 25 2.43 -13.58 2.16
N TYR A 26 1.67 -13.73 3.23
CA TYR A 26 1.88 -13.02 4.50
C TYR A 26 3.25 -13.35 5.11
N MET A 27 3.60 -14.64 5.20
CA MET A 27 4.92 -15.08 5.68
C MET A 27 6.05 -14.52 4.83
N ALA A 28 5.87 -14.44 3.50
CA ALA A 28 6.86 -13.87 2.61
C ALA A 28 7.19 -12.41 3.00
N VAL A 29 6.18 -11.62 3.31
CA VAL A 29 6.36 -10.21 3.69
C VAL A 29 6.92 -10.09 5.11
N ASN A 30 6.33 -10.81 6.07
CA ASN A 30 6.64 -10.68 7.50
C ASN A 30 7.97 -11.32 7.90
N ASP A 31 8.25 -12.53 7.40
CA ASP A 31 9.36 -13.36 7.89
C ASP A 31 10.52 -13.46 6.90
N PHE A 32 10.27 -13.20 5.61
CA PHE A 32 11.26 -13.36 4.54
C PHE A 32 11.55 -12.08 3.73
N ASN A 33 11.23 -10.89 4.29
CA ASN A 33 11.49 -9.59 3.67
C ASN A 33 10.97 -9.47 2.22
N GLY A 34 9.78 -10.00 1.95
CA GLY A 34 9.16 -9.99 0.61
C GLY A 34 9.67 -11.07 -0.33
N ASN A 35 10.49 -12.01 0.14
CA ASN A 35 11.00 -13.10 -0.68
C ASN A 35 10.00 -14.26 -0.76
N TYR A 36 9.08 -14.20 -1.72
CA TYR A 36 8.06 -15.23 -1.95
C TYR A 36 8.62 -16.61 -2.22
N PHE A 37 9.78 -16.71 -2.90
CA PHE A 37 10.41 -18.00 -3.18
C PHE A 37 10.90 -18.66 -1.89
N LYS A 38 11.59 -17.92 -1.01
CA LYS A 38 12.05 -18.46 0.28
C LYS A 38 10.89 -18.89 1.17
N ALA A 39 9.83 -18.08 1.26
CA ALA A 39 8.64 -18.44 2.02
C ALA A 39 7.98 -19.73 1.50
N HIS A 40 7.83 -19.83 0.17
CA HIS A 40 7.29 -21.01 -0.47
C HIS A 40 8.13 -22.26 -0.19
N GLN A 41 9.47 -22.17 -0.31
CA GLN A 41 10.37 -23.29 0.00
C GLN A 41 10.31 -23.69 1.48
N TYR A 42 10.25 -22.71 2.38
CA TYR A 42 10.12 -22.96 3.82
C TYR A 42 8.84 -23.73 4.15
N VAL A 43 7.70 -23.25 3.65
CA VAL A 43 6.39 -23.90 3.89
C VAL A 43 6.36 -25.31 3.33
N LYS A 44 6.96 -25.54 2.16
CA LYS A 44 7.12 -26.87 1.56
C LYS A 44 8.00 -27.78 2.41
N MET A 45 9.14 -27.31 2.84
CA MET A 45 10.10 -28.07 3.67
C MET A 45 9.50 -28.46 5.04
N MET A 46 8.72 -27.55 5.62
CA MET A 46 8.09 -27.75 6.93
C MET A 46 6.74 -28.48 6.84
N HIS A 47 6.29 -28.87 5.65
CA HIS A 47 5.00 -29.54 5.41
C HIS A 47 3.80 -28.82 6.03
N LEU A 48 3.84 -27.48 6.09
CA LEU A 48 2.79 -26.66 6.72
C LEU A 48 1.49 -26.62 5.90
N VAL A 49 1.61 -26.78 4.59
CA VAL A 49 0.50 -26.88 3.65
C VAL A 49 0.78 -27.98 2.64
N LYS A 50 -0.24 -28.42 1.89
CA LYS A 50 -0.06 -29.34 0.77
C LYS A 50 0.81 -28.70 -0.32
N GLU A 51 1.45 -29.51 -1.12
CA GLU A 51 2.36 -29.03 -2.16
C GLU A 51 1.64 -28.24 -3.23
N ILE A 52 2.23 -27.10 -3.59
CA ILE A 52 1.84 -26.29 -4.75
C ILE A 52 3.10 -25.91 -5.53
N ASP A 53 3.03 -25.94 -6.85
CA ASP A 53 4.08 -25.39 -7.70
C ASP A 53 4.22 -23.86 -7.50
N TYR A 54 5.46 -23.38 -7.50
CA TYR A 54 5.74 -21.97 -7.24
C TYR A 54 5.05 -21.03 -8.23
N THR A 55 5.00 -21.38 -9.50
CA THR A 55 4.34 -20.57 -10.53
C THR A 55 2.82 -20.52 -10.32
N ARG A 56 2.23 -21.65 -9.92
CA ARG A 56 0.79 -21.71 -9.56
C ARG A 56 0.50 -20.89 -8.31
N PHE A 57 1.37 -20.97 -7.33
CA PHE A 57 1.27 -20.15 -6.12
C PHE A 57 1.24 -18.66 -6.47
N LEU A 58 2.20 -18.16 -7.25
CA LEU A 58 2.25 -16.74 -7.64
C LEU A 58 1.02 -16.31 -8.46
N ARG A 59 0.55 -17.14 -9.39
CA ARG A 59 -0.67 -16.84 -10.16
C ARG A 59 -1.91 -16.76 -9.29
N ARG A 60 -2.04 -17.65 -8.31
CA ARG A 60 -3.17 -17.59 -7.37
C ARG A 60 -3.08 -16.39 -6.46
N LEU A 61 -1.89 -16.09 -5.92
CA LEU A 61 -1.66 -14.90 -5.10
C LEU A 61 -2.01 -13.62 -5.86
N ALA A 62 -1.63 -13.50 -7.13
CA ALA A 62 -1.96 -12.35 -7.97
C ALA A 62 -3.48 -12.17 -8.14
N LYS A 63 -4.24 -13.26 -8.32
CA LYS A 63 -5.72 -13.20 -8.40
C LYS A 63 -6.38 -12.76 -7.08
N ILE A 64 -5.78 -13.12 -5.95
CA ILE A 64 -6.30 -12.75 -4.62
C ILE A 64 -5.99 -11.28 -4.31
N ASN A 65 -5.00 -10.70 -4.96
CA ASN A 65 -4.52 -9.34 -4.67
C ASN A 65 -5.61 -8.27 -4.86
N GLU A 66 -6.47 -8.40 -5.87
CA GLU A 66 -7.61 -7.48 -6.08
C GLU A 66 -8.57 -7.48 -4.89
N VAL A 67 -8.79 -8.65 -4.31
CA VAL A 67 -9.66 -8.80 -3.14
C VAL A 67 -9.04 -8.22 -1.89
N LEU A 68 -7.72 -8.35 -1.73
CA LEU A 68 -7.01 -7.70 -0.63
C LEU A 68 -7.12 -6.18 -0.71
N SER A 69 -7.03 -5.63 -1.92
CA SER A 69 -7.23 -4.19 -2.13
C SER A 69 -8.65 -3.74 -1.75
N THR A 70 -9.67 -4.52 -2.16
CA THR A 70 -11.06 -4.25 -1.78
C THR A 70 -11.28 -4.39 -0.28
N LEU A 71 -10.69 -5.40 0.36
CA LEU A 71 -10.72 -5.58 1.81
C LEU A 71 -10.07 -4.37 2.52
N PHE A 72 -8.92 -3.92 2.04
CA PHE A 72 -8.25 -2.74 2.59
C PHE A 72 -9.14 -1.50 2.54
N LEU A 73 -9.76 -1.23 1.39
CA LEU A 73 -10.68 -0.10 1.22
C LEU A 73 -11.91 -0.22 2.15
N PHE A 74 -12.46 -1.42 2.28
CA PHE A 74 -13.58 -1.68 3.20
C PHE A 74 -13.18 -1.42 4.66
N LEU A 75 -12.06 -1.97 5.12
CA LEU A 75 -11.56 -1.76 6.47
C LEU A 75 -11.23 -0.27 6.71
N GLY A 76 -10.60 0.39 5.74
CA GLY A 76 -10.33 1.82 5.81
C GLY A 76 -11.60 2.65 5.99
N SER A 77 -12.67 2.32 5.25
CA SER A 77 -13.98 2.99 5.42
C SER A 77 -14.62 2.72 6.77
N LEU A 78 -14.40 1.53 7.34
CA LEU A 78 -14.88 1.18 8.67
C LEU A 78 -14.12 1.99 9.75
N PHE A 79 -12.79 2.02 9.69
CA PHE A 79 -11.96 2.80 10.61
C PHE A 79 -12.26 4.29 10.52
N GLN A 80 -12.50 4.83 9.33
CA GLN A 80 -12.97 6.23 9.19
C GLN A 80 -14.28 6.49 9.93
N ARG A 81 -15.24 5.56 9.87
CA ARG A 81 -16.52 5.68 10.60
C ARG A 81 -16.37 5.56 12.10
N LEU A 82 -15.46 4.72 12.57
CA LEU A 82 -15.17 4.54 13.99
C LEU A 82 -14.32 5.67 14.59
N ASN A 83 -13.56 6.40 13.76
CA ASN A 83 -12.76 7.55 14.18
C ASN A 83 -13.65 8.77 14.47
N GLY A 84 -14.24 8.82 15.66
CA GLY A 84 -15.11 9.91 16.09
C GLY A 84 -14.40 11.28 16.17
N ALA A 85 -13.10 11.30 16.43
CA ALA A 85 -12.30 12.52 16.48
C ALA A 85 -12.04 13.14 15.10
N LYS A 86 -12.15 12.34 14.02
CA LYS A 86 -11.86 12.74 12.64
C LYS A 86 -10.48 13.37 12.46
N ILE A 87 -9.51 12.92 13.25
CA ILE A 87 -8.11 13.35 13.16
C ILE A 87 -7.35 12.25 12.44
N TYR A 88 -6.56 12.66 11.44
CA TYR A 88 -5.77 11.76 10.60
C TYR A 88 -4.33 12.24 10.50
N SER A 89 -3.39 11.34 10.36
CA SER A 89 -2.01 11.65 10.01
C SER A 89 -1.71 11.15 8.61
N VAL A 90 -0.97 11.93 7.83
CA VAL A 90 -0.51 11.55 6.50
C VAL A 90 1.01 11.59 6.45
N ASP A 91 1.59 10.56 5.87
CA ASP A 91 3.03 10.49 5.59
C ASP A 91 3.28 9.74 4.29
N SER A 92 4.46 9.93 3.70
CA SER A 92 4.88 9.23 2.50
C SER A 92 6.22 8.53 2.69
N PHE A 93 6.36 7.38 2.04
CA PHE A 93 7.63 6.66 2.01
C PHE A 93 7.92 6.10 0.61
N PRO A 94 9.21 6.08 0.21
CA PRO A 94 9.60 5.54 -1.08
C PRO A 94 9.60 4.02 -1.07
N VAL A 95 9.14 3.42 -2.18
CA VAL A 95 9.27 2.01 -2.51
C VAL A 95 10.20 1.90 -3.71
N GLU A 96 11.44 1.51 -3.46
CA GLU A 96 12.47 1.40 -4.49
C GLU A 96 12.22 0.15 -5.35
N LEU A 97 12.03 0.35 -6.67
CA LEU A 97 11.87 -0.74 -7.63
C LEU A 97 13.22 -1.36 -8.01
N CYS A 98 14.26 -0.56 -8.03
CA CYS A 98 15.63 -1.00 -8.21
C CYS A 98 16.62 0.01 -7.64
N GLN A 99 17.89 -0.39 -7.54
CA GLN A 99 18.96 0.53 -7.21
C GLN A 99 19.08 1.63 -8.28
N ILE A 100 19.29 2.88 -7.87
CA ILE A 100 19.36 4.03 -8.77
C ILE A 100 20.41 3.85 -9.89
N THR A 101 21.51 3.16 -9.60
CA THR A 101 22.56 2.82 -10.56
C THR A 101 22.12 1.86 -11.67
N ARG A 102 20.98 1.19 -11.48
CA ARG A 102 20.43 0.24 -12.44
C ARG A 102 19.27 0.83 -13.26
N GLN A 103 18.83 2.06 -12.99
CA GLN A 103 17.66 2.66 -13.65
C GLN A 103 17.73 2.62 -15.18
N SER A 104 18.91 2.85 -15.78
CA SER A 104 19.10 2.84 -17.23
C SER A 104 18.99 1.44 -17.87
N ARG A 105 18.99 0.38 -17.07
CA ARG A 105 18.90 -1.03 -17.53
C ARG A 105 17.54 -1.65 -17.24
N VAL A 106 16.64 -0.92 -16.59
CA VAL A 106 15.30 -1.41 -16.27
C VAL A 106 14.44 -1.39 -17.53
N ARG A 107 13.98 -2.56 -17.96
CA ARG A 107 13.09 -2.70 -19.14
C ARG A 107 11.61 -2.60 -18.75
N LEU A 108 11.26 -3.12 -17.56
CA LEU A 108 9.96 -2.94 -16.94
C LEU A 108 10.01 -1.64 -16.15
N TRP A 109 9.01 -0.79 -16.27
CA TRP A 109 8.95 0.48 -15.52
C TRP A 109 10.11 1.43 -15.90
N SER A 110 10.34 1.68 -17.18
CA SER A 110 11.40 2.56 -17.68
C SER A 110 11.02 4.05 -17.71
N ASP A 111 10.07 4.47 -16.89
CA ASP A 111 9.54 5.83 -16.86
C ASP A 111 10.46 6.77 -16.05
N PRO A 112 10.92 7.90 -16.62
CA PRO A 112 11.72 8.89 -15.90
C PRO A 112 11.04 9.48 -14.66
N SER A 113 9.70 9.52 -14.61
CA SER A 113 8.92 10.01 -13.47
C SER A 113 9.11 9.20 -12.20
N LEU A 114 9.64 7.96 -12.31
CA LEU A 114 9.95 7.10 -11.17
C LEU A 114 11.21 7.54 -10.41
N LYS A 115 12.00 8.49 -10.95
CA LYS A 115 13.17 9.01 -10.25
C LYS A 115 12.78 10.09 -9.26
N GLY A 116 12.78 9.76 -7.98
CA GLY A 116 12.50 10.66 -6.88
C GLY A 116 13.71 10.96 -6.01
N TYR A 117 13.55 11.94 -5.12
CA TYR A 117 14.56 12.28 -4.11
C TYR A 117 13.99 12.05 -2.71
N ASN A 118 14.73 11.32 -1.89
CA ASN A 118 14.38 11.10 -0.49
C ASN A 118 15.18 12.09 0.36
N ALA A 119 14.51 13.13 0.85
CA ALA A 119 15.14 14.20 1.62
C ALA A 119 15.71 13.68 2.96
N SER A 120 15.02 12.79 3.65
CA SER A 120 15.46 12.25 4.95
C SER A 120 16.71 11.38 4.84
N LYS A 121 16.92 10.73 3.69
CA LYS A 121 18.12 9.92 3.42
C LYS A 121 19.17 10.64 2.56
N GLY A 122 18.87 11.86 2.09
CA GLY A 122 19.77 12.65 1.25
C GLY A 122 20.16 11.99 -0.08
N ARG A 123 19.29 11.13 -0.64
CA ARG A 123 19.61 10.36 -1.85
C ARG A 123 18.46 10.25 -2.84
N PHE A 124 18.83 10.10 -4.12
CA PHE A 124 17.86 9.72 -5.15
C PHE A 124 17.50 8.24 -5.03
N PHE A 125 16.26 7.93 -5.41
CA PHE A 125 15.74 6.58 -5.56
C PHE A 125 15.03 6.43 -6.90
N TYR A 126 14.82 5.20 -7.33
CA TYR A 126 14.03 4.88 -8.52
C TYR A 126 12.88 3.97 -8.12
N GLY A 127 11.67 4.49 -8.18
CA GLY A 127 10.51 3.76 -7.69
C GLY A 127 9.26 4.62 -7.52
N LEU A 128 8.39 4.15 -6.66
CA LEU A 128 7.11 4.76 -6.32
C LEU A 128 7.17 5.40 -4.94
N LYS A 129 6.25 6.33 -4.67
CA LYS A 129 5.93 6.78 -3.32
C LYS A 129 4.59 6.21 -2.90
N VAL A 130 4.54 5.73 -1.68
CA VAL A 130 3.31 5.32 -1.01
C VAL A 130 2.95 6.38 0.00
N HIS A 131 1.80 7.03 -0.18
CA HIS A 131 1.21 7.98 0.76
C HIS A 131 0.18 7.22 1.58
N MET A 132 0.32 7.24 2.89
CA MET A 132 -0.57 6.53 3.81
C MET A 132 -1.26 7.51 4.74
N VAL A 133 -2.56 7.36 4.88
CA VAL A 133 -3.35 8.08 5.88
C VAL A 133 -3.75 7.10 6.97
N VAL A 134 -3.53 7.49 8.21
CA VAL A 134 -3.87 6.68 9.39
C VAL A 134 -4.72 7.50 10.38
N THR A 135 -5.51 6.80 11.19
CA THR A 135 -6.20 7.40 12.35
C THR A 135 -5.21 7.71 13.47
N THR A 136 -5.69 8.37 14.55
CA THR A 136 -4.92 8.56 15.80
C THR A 136 -4.49 7.24 16.43
N ASP A 137 -5.26 6.17 16.23
CA ASP A 137 -4.97 4.83 16.74
C ASP A 137 -4.06 4.03 15.79
N LYS A 138 -3.48 4.71 14.77
CA LYS A 138 -2.57 4.14 13.76
C LYS A 138 -3.21 3.13 12.82
N GLU A 139 -4.51 3.16 12.68
CA GLU A 139 -5.24 2.31 11.74
C GLU A 139 -5.14 2.90 10.33
N PRO A 140 -4.68 2.15 9.33
CA PRO A 140 -4.59 2.65 7.96
C PRO A 140 -5.98 2.77 7.36
N VAL A 141 -6.32 3.97 6.89
CA VAL A 141 -7.63 4.26 6.30
C VAL A 141 -7.57 4.52 4.80
N MET A 142 -6.41 4.95 4.30
CA MET A 142 -6.23 5.25 2.89
C MET A 142 -4.77 5.07 2.47
N VAL A 143 -4.58 4.58 1.26
CA VAL A 143 -3.27 4.50 0.60
C VAL A 143 -3.40 5.09 -0.80
N HIS A 144 -2.46 5.95 -1.17
CA HIS A 144 -2.30 6.47 -2.51
C HIS A 144 -0.88 6.18 -3.00
N ILE A 145 -0.74 5.80 -4.25
CA ILE A 145 0.56 5.48 -4.85
C ILE A 145 0.83 6.47 -5.97
N SER A 146 1.98 7.12 -5.92
CA SER A 146 2.42 8.04 -6.96
C SER A 146 3.82 7.66 -7.48
N GLU A 147 4.20 8.23 -8.61
CA GLU A 147 5.57 8.14 -9.12
C GLU A 147 6.54 8.84 -8.15
N GLY A 148 7.79 8.35 -8.11
CA GLY A 148 8.80 8.85 -7.18
C GLY A 148 9.11 10.34 -7.31
N SER A 149 8.96 10.93 -8.50
CA SER A 149 9.20 12.35 -8.76
C SER A 149 8.08 13.28 -8.26
N ILE A 150 6.88 12.75 -8.01
CA ILE A 150 5.73 13.55 -7.61
C ILE A 150 5.95 14.12 -6.20
N HIS A 151 5.75 15.43 -6.05
CA HIS A 151 5.80 16.09 -4.75
C HIS A 151 4.58 15.73 -3.90
N ASP A 152 4.77 15.62 -2.60
CA ASP A 152 3.73 15.20 -1.65
C ASP A 152 2.50 16.14 -1.68
N VAL A 153 2.72 17.45 -1.86
CA VAL A 153 1.64 18.42 -2.10
C VAL A 153 0.81 18.06 -3.33
N THR A 154 1.47 17.69 -4.44
CA THR A 154 0.78 17.33 -5.69
C THR A 154 -0.03 16.05 -5.52
N ALA A 155 0.54 15.05 -4.87
CA ALA A 155 -0.18 13.82 -4.53
C ALA A 155 -1.38 14.13 -3.60
N GLY A 156 -1.20 15.02 -2.61
CA GLY A 156 -2.25 15.41 -1.66
C GLY A 156 -3.56 15.85 -2.33
N TYR A 157 -3.47 16.58 -3.45
CA TYR A 157 -4.67 16.96 -4.24
C TYR A 157 -5.45 15.76 -4.77
N GLN A 158 -4.78 14.64 -5.01
CA GLN A 158 -5.40 13.47 -5.64
C GLN A 158 -6.18 12.60 -4.66
N PHE A 159 -5.83 12.60 -3.36
CA PHE A 159 -6.44 11.66 -2.42
C PHE A 159 -6.99 12.28 -1.13
N MET A 160 -6.45 13.39 -0.63
CA MET A 160 -6.83 13.89 0.70
C MET A 160 -8.28 14.40 0.75
N HIS A 161 -8.84 14.83 -0.38
CA HIS A 161 -10.24 15.30 -0.46
C HIS A 161 -11.30 14.18 -0.28
N TYR A 162 -10.87 12.91 -0.30
CA TYR A 162 -11.75 11.77 -0.01
C TYR A 162 -11.89 11.49 1.50
N LEU A 163 -11.16 12.21 2.35
CA LEU A 163 -11.36 12.12 3.80
C LEU A 163 -12.72 12.69 4.21
N PRO A 164 -13.27 12.23 5.34
CA PRO A 164 -14.57 12.74 5.81
C PRO A 164 -14.55 14.25 6.03
N GLN A 165 -15.67 14.89 5.74
CA GLN A 165 -15.88 16.31 6.05
C GLN A 165 -15.66 16.59 7.55
N LYS A 166 -15.18 17.80 7.86
CA LYS A 166 -14.83 18.27 9.22
C LYS A 166 -13.70 17.46 9.84
N SER A 167 -12.80 16.91 9.00
CA SER A 167 -11.60 16.24 9.49
C SER A 167 -10.42 17.19 9.61
N ILE A 168 -9.49 16.81 10.49
CA ILE A 168 -8.18 17.46 10.65
C ILE A 168 -7.14 16.45 10.15
N THR A 169 -6.33 16.87 9.19
CA THR A 169 -5.24 16.05 8.67
C THR A 169 -3.92 16.66 9.07
N ILE A 170 -3.10 15.92 9.75
CA ILE A 170 -1.77 16.31 10.21
C ILE A 170 -0.76 15.73 9.22
N GLY A 171 0.02 16.59 8.57
CA GLY A 171 1.04 16.18 7.59
C GLY A 171 2.39 16.81 7.90
N ASP A 172 3.45 16.15 7.41
CA ASP A 172 4.77 16.75 7.45
C ASP A 172 4.87 17.98 6.52
N LYS A 173 6.01 18.69 6.57
CA LYS A 173 6.26 19.89 5.76
C LYS A 173 6.12 19.63 4.25
N GLY A 174 6.28 18.40 3.81
CA GLY A 174 6.13 17.98 2.42
C GLY A 174 4.71 18.15 1.86
N TYR A 175 3.69 18.16 2.74
CA TYR A 175 2.29 18.38 2.37
C TYR A 175 1.82 19.81 2.59
N VAL A 176 2.59 20.64 3.31
CA VAL A 176 2.14 21.99 3.69
C VAL A 176 2.22 22.93 2.51
N SER A 177 1.06 23.45 2.09
CA SER A 177 0.92 24.42 1.00
C SER A 177 -0.38 25.19 1.18
N SER A 178 -0.30 26.53 1.16
CA SER A 178 -1.49 27.39 1.21
C SER A 178 -2.51 27.10 0.12
N LYS A 179 -2.05 26.65 -1.05
CA LYS A 179 -2.93 26.24 -2.15
C LYS A 179 -3.63 24.92 -1.85
N LEU A 180 -2.93 23.91 -1.30
CA LEU A 180 -3.53 22.64 -0.91
C LEU A 180 -4.51 22.86 0.26
N GLU A 181 -4.16 23.67 1.24
CA GLU A 181 -5.05 24.06 2.35
C GLU A 181 -6.34 24.70 1.84
N ALA A 182 -6.23 25.68 0.92
CA ALA A 182 -7.39 26.35 0.32
C ALA A 182 -8.27 25.36 -0.48
N PHE A 183 -7.66 24.39 -1.17
CA PHE A 183 -8.38 23.33 -1.87
C PHE A 183 -9.12 22.42 -0.89
N LEU A 184 -8.45 21.91 0.14
CA LEU A 184 -9.05 21.00 1.12
C LEU A 184 -10.15 21.68 1.95
N LYS A 185 -10.05 22.97 2.19
CA LYS A 185 -11.08 23.76 2.86
C LYS A 185 -12.44 23.72 2.14
N GLN A 186 -12.46 23.54 0.82
CA GLN A 186 -13.69 23.37 0.05
C GLN A 186 -14.45 22.08 0.41
N PHE A 187 -13.74 21.10 0.96
CA PHE A 187 -14.27 19.82 1.45
C PHE A 187 -14.41 19.80 2.97
N GLU A 188 -14.30 20.96 3.63
CA GLU A 188 -14.32 21.09 5.11
C GLU A 188 -13.19 20.28 5.79
N ILE A 189 -12.03 20.14 5.15
CA ILE A 189 -10.86 19.44 5.68
C ILE A 189 -9.81 20.48 6.05
N VAL A 190 -9.29 20.40 7.27
CA VAL A 190 -8.22 21.25 7.76
C VAL A 190 -6.90 20.50 7.65
N LEU A 191 -5.92 21.08 6.96
CA LEU A 191 -4.54 20.56 6.93
C LEU A 191 -3.71 21.31 7.97
N SER A 192 -3.09 20.57 8.88
CA SER A 192 -2.22 21.11 9.93
C SER A 192 -0.79 20.57 9.77
N PRO A 193 0.24 21.41 9.80
CA PRO A 193 1.63 20.94 9.84
C PRO A 193 1.95 20.30 11.21
N ILE A 194 2.91 19.36 11.16
CA ILE A 194 3.56 18.83 12.39
C ILE A 194 4.55 19.85 12.90
#